data_d4a527ffdad76ea09d95b528955b7847
#
_entry.id   d4a527ffdad76ea09d95b528955b7847
#
_cell.length_a   1.000
_cell.length_b   1.000
_cell.length_c   1.000
_cell.angle_alpha   90.00
_cell.angle_beta   90.00
_cell.angle_gamma   90.00
#
_symmetry.space_group_name_H-M   'P 1'
#
loop_
_entity.id
_entity.type
_entity.pdbx_description
1 polymer ?
#
loop_
_entity_poly.entity_id
_entity_poly.type
_entity_poly.pdbx_seq_one_letter_code
_entity_poly.pdbx_strand_id
1 'polypeptide(L)'
;MGFKSFGEYLTEETKEVTFGWGRYNPPTSGHEKLFDTIKKVARGGQFRIYASKSNDPKKNPLNFKTKIKFLRKMFPKYARNIMGDNDIRTIFDIVVKLYDQGFTKATLVAGSDRVTEFETLLNKYNNVEGRHGFYNFEGGIRVVSAG
;
A
#
# COMPACT_ATOMS: atom_id res chain seq x y z
N MET A 1 -33.23 2.65 -15.54
CA MET A 1 -32.79 2.87 -14.20
C MET A 1 -31.68 1.92 -13.83
N GLY A 2 -30.60 2.43 -13.39
CA GLY A 2 -29.44 1.62 -13.14
C GLY A 2 -29.50 0.84 -11.83
N PHE A 3 -30.49 -0.01 -11.68
CA PHE A 3 -30.49 -0.89 -10.55
C PHE A 3 -29.41 -1.93 -10.70
N LYS A 4 -28.50 -1.89 -9.78
CA LYS A 4 -27.57 -2.97 -9.61
C LYS A 4 -28.27 -4.07 -8.83
N SER A 5 -27.89 -5.31 -9.08
CA SER A 5 -28.33 -6.38 -8.23
C SER A 5 -27.81 -6.12 -6.81
N PHE A 6 -28.47 -6.68 -5.81
CA PHE A 6 -28.05 -6.51 -4.42
C PHE A 6 -26.58 -6.91 -4.23
N GLY A 7 -26.12 -7.98 -4.90
CA GLY A 7 -24.73 -8.41 -4.83
C GLY A 7 -23.77 -7.41 -5.45
N GLU A 8 -24.12 -6.82 -6.58
CA GLU A 8 -23.29 -5.78 -7.21
C GLU A 8 -23.20 -4.54 -6.34
N TYR A 9 -24.30 -4.15 -5.73
CA TYR A 9 -24.34 -3.01 -4.84
C TYR A 9 -23.41 -3.21 -3.64
N LEU A 10 -23.49 -4.38 -2.99
CA LEU A 10 -22.61 -4.69 -1.86
C LEU A 10 -21.13 -4.75 -2.27
N THR A 11 -20.84 -5.32 -3.43
CA THR A 11 -19.48 -5.42 -3.93
C THR A 11 -18.88 -4.04 -4.18
N GLU A 12 -19.68 -3.11 -4.70
CA GLU A 12 -19.21 -1.75 -4.93
C GLU A 12 -19.06 -0.95 -3.65
N GLU A 13 -19.91 -1.21 -2.65
CA GLU A 13 -19.82 -0.51 -1.38
C GLU A 13 -18.62 -0.94 -0.54
N THR A 14 -18.16 -2.19 -0.72
CA THR A 14 -17.06 -2.72 0.09
C THR A 14 -15.95 -3.21 -0.82
N LYS A 15 -15.02 -2.34 -1.11
CA LYS A 15 -13.84 -2.67 -1.88
C LYS A 15 -12.61 -2.45 -1.00
N GLU A 16 -11.92 -3.53 -0.69
CA GLU A 16 -10.81 -3.51 0.26
C GLU A 16 -9.47 -3.72 -0.43
N VAL A 17 -8.42 -3.11 0.12
CA VAL A 17 -7.06 -3.31 -0.32
C VAL A 17 -6.12 -3.39 0.87
N THR A 18 -5.14 -4.27 0.80
CA THR A 18 -4.03 -4.35 1.75
C THR A 18 -2.78 -3.90 1.03
N PHE A 19 -1.96 -3.10 1.67
CA PHE A 19 -0.75 -2.61 1.01
C PHE A 19 0.42 -2.53 1.96
N GLY A 20 1.61 -2.52 1.37
CA GLY A 20 2.84 -2.28 2.09
C GLY A 20 3.64 -1.20 1.38
N TRP A 21 4.51 -0.53 2.12
CA TRP A 21 5.37 0.52 1.59
C TRP A 21 6.71 0.47 2.27
N GLY A 22 7.76 0.45 1.49
CA GLY A 22 9.10 0.34 2.02
C GLY A 22 10.16 0.88 1.06
N ARG A 23 11.38 0.98 1.57
CA ARG A 23 12.50 1.45 0.78
C ARG A 23 13.07 0.36 -0.14
N TYR A 24 13.21 -0.86 0.37
CA TYR A 24 13.77 -2.01 -0.36
C TYR A 24 15.07 -1.67 -1.08
N ASN A 25 15.99 -1.10 -0.34
CA ASN A 25 17.20 -0.53 -0.95
C ASN A 25 18.45 -0.96 -0.20
N PRO A 26 19.01 -2.12 -0.53
CA PRO A 26 18.57 -3.00 -1.61
C PRO A 26 17.46 -3.97 -1.18
N PRO A 27 16.75 -4.58 -2.14
CA PRO A 27 15.85 -5.68 -1.81
C PRO A 27 16.63 -6.85 -1.22
N THR A 28 16.07 -7.48 -0.19
CA THR A 28 16.69 -8.65 0.46
C THR A 28 15.67 -9.76 0.62
N SER A 29 16.15 -10.98 0.86
CA SER A 29 15.28 -12.13 1.09
C SER A 29 14.37 -11.95 2.29
N GLY A 30 14.77 -11.13 3.27
CA GLY A 30 13.91 -10.81 4.43
C GLY A 30 12.62 -10.08 4.07
N HIS A 31 12.59 -9.41 2.94
CA HIS A 31 11.38 -8.73 2.49
C HIS A 31 10.29 -9.71 2.05
N GLU A 32 10.62 -10.96 1.74
CA GLU A 32 9.62 -11.95 1.40
C GLU A 32 8.64 -12.19 2.53
N LYS A 33 9.14 -12.19 3.77
CA LYS A 33 8.28 -12.34 4.95
C LYS A 33 7.26 -11.22 5.04
N LEU A 34 7.67 -9.99 4.75
CA LEU A 34 6.76 -8.86 4.70
C LEU A 34 5.70 -9.06 3.62
N PHE A 35 6.11 -9.47 2.43
CA PHE A 35 5.18 -9.68 1.32
C PHE A 35 4.20 -10.82 1.60
N ASP A 36 4.69 -11.90 2.21
CA ASP A 36 3.84 -13.02 2.63
C ASP A 36 2.79 -12.56 3.66
N THR A 37 3.18 -11.68 4.58
CA THR A 37 2.26 -11.12 5.57
C THR A 37 1.20 -10.24 4.92
N ILE A 38 1.59 -9.42 3.95
CA ILE A 38 0.65 -8.57 3.20
C ILE A 38 -0.40 -9.44 2.51
N LYS A 39 0.04 -10.49 1.83
CA LYS A 39 -0.87 -11.43 1.16
C LYS A 39 -1.80 -12.11 2.16
N LYS A 40 -1.26 -12.54 3.29
CA LYS A 40 -2.03 -13.23 4.33
C LYS A 40 -3.10 -12.32 4.93
N VAL A 41 -2.75 -11.07 5.21
CA VAL A 41 -3.68 -10.08 5.77
C VAL A 41 -4.79 -9.76 4.76
N ALA A 42 -4.48 -9.77 3.48
CA ALA A 42 -5.45 -9.52 2.41
C ALA A 42 -6.50 -10.63 2.27
N ARG A 43 -6.24 -11.82 2.79
CA ARG A 43 -7.19 -12.95 2.80
C ARG A 43 -7.82 -13.27 1.45
N GLY A 44 -7.00 -13.32 0.40
CA GLY A 44 -7.48 -13.56 -0.95
C GLY A 44 -7.99 -12.33 -1.68
N GLY A 45 -8.04 -11.18 -1.00
CA GLY A 45 -8.40 -9.91 -1.60
C GLY A 45 -7.22 -9.26 -2.31
N GLN A 46 -7.43 -8.04 -2.76
CA GLN A 46 -6.39 -7.28 -3.46
C GLN A 46 -5.30 -6.84 -2.49
N PHE A 47 -4.06 -6.95 -2.93
CA PHE A 47 -2.95 -6.39 -2.18
C PHE A 47 -1.92 -5.79 -3.13
N ARG A 48 -1.18 -4.80 -2.64
CA ARG A 48 -0.20 -4.06 -3.42
C ARG A 48 1.02 -3.76 -2.59
N ILE A 49 2.16 -3.79 -3.24
CA ILE A 49 3.47 -3.52 -2.63
C ILE A 49 4.03 -2.28 -3.31
N TYR A 50 4.26 -1.23 -2.54
CA TYR A 50 4.80 0.03 -3.04
C TYR A 50 6.21 0.24 -2.50
N ALA A 51 7.09 0.70 -3.37
CA ALA A 51 8.45 1.05 -2.99
C ALA A 51 8.59 2.58 -2.97
N SER A 52 9.36 3.10 -2.02
CA SER A 52 9.66 4.52 -1.97
C SER A 52 10.62 4.91 -3.09
N LYS A 53 10.56 6.19 -3.47
CA LYS A 53 11.47 6.75 -4.47
C LYS A 53 12.78 7.24 -3.89
N SER A 54 13.04 7.00 -2.61
CA SER A 54 14.28 7.47 -1.99
C SER A 54 15.50 6.93 -2.72
N ASN A 55 16.38 7.84 -3.08
CA ASN A 55 17.60 7.52 -3.82
C ASN A 55 18.75 8.36 -3.23
N ASP A 56 19.52 7.74 -2.34
CA ASP A 56 20.71 8.32 -1.75
C ASP A 56 21.91 7.53 -2.30
N PRO A 57 22.81 8.13 -3.08
CA PRO A 57 23.94 7.43 -3.68
C PRO A 57 24.78 6.62 -2.69
N LYS A 58 24.81 7.00 -1.43
CA LYS A 58 25.56 6.32 -0.40
C LYS A 58 24.77 5.21 0.29
N LYS A 59 23.48 5.45 0.56
CA LYS A 59 22.62 4.54 1.31
C LYS A 59 21.64 3.79 0.44
N ASN A 60 21.20 4.42 -0.65
CA ASN A 60 20.18 3.89 -1.55
C ASN A 60 20.68 4.03 -2.99
N PRO A 61 21.60 3.18 -3.42
CA PRO A 61 22.24 3.33 -4.74
C PRO A 61 21.34 3.04 -5.92
N LEU A 62 20.22 2.35 -5.69
CA LEU A 62 19.31 1.98 -6.79
C LEU A 62 18.32 3.08 -7.07
N ASN A 63 18.14 3.45 -8.36
CA ASN A 63 17.06 4.33 -8.74
C ASN A 63 15.73 3.56 -8.69
N PHE A 64 14.62 4.28 -8.72
CA PHE A 64 13.29 3.69 -8.54
C PHE A 64 12.98 2.59 -9.57
N LYS A 65 13.22 2.87 -10.83
CA LYS A 65 12.93 1.93 -11.92
C LYS A 65 13.73 0.62 -11.75
N THR A 66 15.01 0.74 -11.42
CA THR A 66 15.89 -0.40 -11.19
C THR A 66 15.45 -1.18 -9.97
N LYS A 67 15.07 -0.48 -8.91
CA LYS A 67 14.57 -1.10 -7.68
C LYS A 67 13.32 -1.96 -7.95
N ILE A 68 12.36 -1.43 -8.69
CA ILE A 68 11.15 -2.18 -9.05
C ILE A 68 11.49 -3.41 -9.87
N LYS A 69 12.39 -3.27 -10.82
CA LYS A 69 12.85 -4.39 -11.65
C LYS A 69 13.46 -5.50 -10.81
N PHE A 70 14.34 -5.15 -9.86
CA PHE A 70 14.97 -6.13 -8.97
C PHE A 70 13.95 -6.78 -8.05
N LEU A 71 13.00 -6.01 -7.50
CA LEU A 71 11.97 -6.57 -6.64
C LEU A 71 11.14 -7.62 -7.38
N ARG A 72 10.72 -7.31 -8.59
CA ARG A 72 9.93 -8.26 -9.39
C ARG A 72 10.73 -9.50 -9.77
N LYS A 73 12.03 -9.34 -10.00
CA LYS A 73 12.90 -10.45 -10.35
C LYS A 73 13.20 -11.34 -9.16
N MET A 74 13.42 -10.74 -7.98
CA MET A 74 13.66 -11.49 -6.74
C MET A 74 12.42 -12.21 -6.25
N PHE A 75 11.25 -11.60 -6.45
CA PHE A 75 9.98 -12.11 -5.93
C PHE A 75 8.97 -12.28 -7.04
N PRO A 76 9.19 -13.21 -7.97
CA PRO A 76 8.30 -13.40 -9.12
C PRO A 76 6.87 -13.75 -8.73
N LYS A 77 6.71 -14.40 -7.58
CA LYS A 77 5.40 -14.71 -7.02
C LYS A 77 4.56 -13.44 -6.78
N TYR A 78 5.22 -12.32 -6.49
CA TYR A 78 4.58 -11.05 -6.18
C TYR A 78 4.75 -10.00 -7.27
N ALA A 79 5.30 -10.36 -8.42
CA ALA A 79 5.64 -9.39 -9.46
C ALA A 79 4.45 -8.52 -9.88
N ARG A 80 3.25 -9.09 -9.95
CA ARG A 80 2.04 -8.34 -10.32
C ARG A 80 1.55 -7.40 -9.23
N ASN A 81 1.92 -7.68 -7.99
CA ASN A 81 1.50 -6.89 -6.84
C ASN A 81 2.48 -5.78 -6.52
N ILE A 82 3.69 -5.87 -7.03
CA ILE A 82 4.71 -4.83 -6.87
C ILE A 82 4.41 -3.72 -7.87
N MET A 83 4.01 -2.56 -7.35
CA MET A 83 3.54 -1.44 -8.17
C MET A 83 4.71 -0.59 -8.64
N GLY A 84 4.70 -0.24 -9.92
CA GLY A 84 5.75 0.59 -10.52
C GLY A 84 5.34 2.05 -10.66
N ASP A 85 4.43 2.51 -9.85
CA ASP A 85 3.90 3.87 -9.92
C ASP A 85 4.98 4.90 -9.61
N ASN A 86 5.28 5.74 -10.57
CA ASN A 86 6.36 6.70 -10.47
C ASN A 86 5.95 8.01 -9.80
N ASP A 87 4.69 8.17 -9.44
CA ASP A 87 4.14 9.37 -8.83
C ASP A 87 3.94 9.24 -7.30
N ILE A 88 4.41 8.16 -6.70
CA ILE A 88 4.31 7.93 -5.27
C ILE A 88 5.56 8.46 -4.57
N ARG A 89 5.42 9.54 -3.82
CA ARG A 89 6.51 10.14 -3.05
C ARG A 89 6.39 9.87 -1.56
N THR A 90 5.16 9.86 -1.05
CA THR A 90 4.88 9.63 0.36
C THR A 90 3.76 8.62 0.50
N ILE A 91 3.56 8.15 1.73
CA ILE A 91 2.47 7.22 2.02
C ILE A 91 1.09 7.85 1.75
N PHE A 92 0.99 9.17 1.85
CA PHE A 92 -0.26 9.88 1.53
C PHE A 92 -0.62 9.74 0.05
N ASP A 93 0.38 9.78 -0.83
CA ASP A 93 0.13 9.57 -2.26
C ASP A 93 -0.49 8.21 -2.53
N ILE A 94 -0.07 7.19 -1.76
CA ILE A 94 -0.63 5.84 -1.89
C ILE A 94 -2.11 5.83 -1.49
N VAL A 95 -2.42 6.33 -0.31
CA VAL A 95 -3.80 6.26 0.20
C VAL A 95 -4.76 7.12 -0.61
N VAL A 96 -4.31 8.28 -1.09
CA VAL A 96 -5.11 9.12 -1.99
C VAL A 96 -5.39 8.38 -3.29
N LYS A 97 -4.37 7.76 -3.87
CA LYS A 97 -4.52 6.99 -5.12
C LYS A 97 -5.48 5.82 -4.93
N LEU A 98 -5.34 5.08 -3.85
CA LEU A 98 -6.23 3.96 -3.56
C LEU A 98 -7.67 4.42 -3.38
N TYR A 99 -7.87 5.52 -2.69
CA TYR A 99 -9.20 6.10 -2.53
C TYR A 99 -9.79 6.51 -3.89
N ASP A 100 -9.01 7.16 -4.72
CA ASP A 100 -9.44 7.60 -6.06
C ASP A 100 -9.77 6.41 -6.97
N GLN A 101 -9.18 5.25 -6.72
CA GLN A 101 -9.46 4.02 -7.46
C GLN A 101 -10.71 3.29 -6.95
N GLY A 102 -11.39 3.85 -5.97
CA GLY A 102 -12.66 3.32 -5.48
C GLY A 102 -12.58 2.41 -4.29
N PHE A 103 -11.41 2.26 -3.68
CA PHE A 103 -11.30 1.45 -2.45
C PHE A 103 -11.97 2.18 -1.29
N THR A 104 -12.74 1.46 -0.50
CA THR A 104 -13.46 1.99 0.65
C THR A 104 -12.83 1.60 1.98
N LYS A 105 -12.01 0.54 1.98
CA LYS A 105 -11.28 0.10 3.15
C LYS A 105 -9.83 -0.17 2.79
N ALA A 106 -8.92 0.22 3.66
CA ALA A 106 -7.49 0.03 3.44
C ALA A 106 -6.80 -0.44 4.70
N THR A 107 -5.88 -1.38 4.55
CA THR A 107 -5.04 -1.87 5.62
C THR A 107 -3.58 -1.77 5.18
N LEU A 108 -2.77 -1.16 6.03
CA LEU A 108 -1.32 -1.09 5.82
C LEU A 108 -0.63 -2.14 6.68
N VAL A 109 0.29 -2.88 6.08
CA VAL A 109 1.18 -3.78 6.82
C VAL A 109 2.53 -3.11 6.95
N ALA A 110 2.97 -2.89 8.17
CA ALA A 110 4.20 -2.16 8.47
C ALA A 110 5.05 -2.90 9.50
N GLY A 111 6.32 -2.51 9.61
CA GLY A 111 7.16 -3.01 10.68
C GLY A 111 6.57 -2.65 12.04
N SER A 112 6.77 -3.51 13.04
CA SER A 112 6.16 -3.31 14.36
C SER A 112 6.51 -1.97 15.01
N ASP A 113 7.68 -1.44 14.71
CA ASP A 113 8.15 -0.15 15.22
C ASP A 113 7.45 1.05 14.59
N ARG A 114 6.76 0.86 13.46
CA ARG A 114 6.11 1.93 12.73
C ARG A 114 4.58 1.90 12.78
N VAL A 115 3.99 0.85 13.37
CA VAL A 115 2.53 0.66 13.37
C VAL A 115 1.80 1.85 14.01
N THR A 116 2.16 2.21 15.22
CA THR A 116 1.49 3.30 15.95
C THR A 116 1.67 4.64 15.23
N GLU A 117 2.86 4.92 14.73
CA GLU A 117 3.16 6.15 14.00
C GLU A 117 2.27 6.29 12.77
N PHE A 118 2.23 5.25 11.94
CA PHE A 118 1.42 5.29 10.72
C PHE A 118 -0.07 5.31 11.01
N GLU A 119 -0.53 4.56 12.00
CA GLU A 119 -1.93 4.56 12.37
C GLU A 119 -2.39 5.95 12.79
N THR A 120 -1.64 6.58 13.66
CA THR A 120 -1.94 7.93 14.13
C THR A 120 -1.92 8.94 12.98
N LEU A 121 -0.85 8.90 12.17
CA LEU A 121 -0.67 9.86 11.08
C LEU A 121 -1.75 9.73 10.00
N LEU A 122 -2.00 8.52 9.53
CA LEU A 122 -2.94 8.30 8.44
C LEU A 122 -4.38 8.57 8.86
N ASN A 123 -4.73 8.27 10.10
CA ASN A 123 -6.09 8.51 10.58
C ASN A 123 -6.33 9.97 10.96
N LYS A 124 -5.29 10.69 11.31
CA LYS A 124 -5.40 12.13 11.56
C LYS A 124 -5.95 12.88 10.33
N TYR A 125 -5.56 12.45 9.14
CA TYR A 125 -5.95 13.12 7.90
C TYR A 125 -7.02 12.35 7.12
N ASN A 126 -7.56 11.28 7.68
CA ASN A 126 -8.69 10.59 7.06
C ASN A 126 -9.92 11.49 7.09
N ASN A 127 -10.57 11.66 5.95
CA ASN A 127 -11.71 12.55 5.76
C ASN A 127 -11.37 14.03 6.04
N VAL A 128 -10.15 14.43 5.74
CA VAL A 128 -9.70 15.82 5.91
C VAL A 128 -9.09 16.30 4.60
N GLU A 129 -9.65 17.34 4.00
CA GLU A 129 -9.04 17.97 2.84
C GLU A 129 -7.81 18.74 3.27
N GLY A 130 -6.74 18.62 2.50
CA GLY A 130 -5.51 19.28 2.84
C GLY A 130 -4.44 19.15 1.79
N ARG A 131 -3.24 19.55 2.19
CA ARG A 131 -2.04 19.57 1.35
C ARG A 131 -1.74 18.21 0.71
N HIS A 132 -2.05 17.12 1.40
CA HIS A 132 -1.74 15.77 0.92
C HIS A 132 -2.80 15.21 -0.02
N GLY A 133 -3.88 15.93 -0.28
CA GLY A 133 -5.02 15.45 -1.02
C GLY A 133 -6.12 14.98 -0.08
N PHE A 134 -7.07 14.22 -0.62
CA PHE A 134 -8.21 13.76 0.15
C PHE A 134 -8.37 12.26 0.05
N TYR A 135 -8.65 11.63 1.17
CA TYR A 135 -9.07 10.24 1.24
C TYR A 135 -9.99 10.07 2.45
N ASN A 136 -10.91 9.13 2.31
CA ASN A 136 -11.88 8.86 3.37
C ASN A 136 -12.22 7.37 3.36
N PHE A 137 -11.50 6.60 4.17
CA PHE A 137 -11.73 5.16 4.28
C PHE A 137 -12.65 4.87 5.46
N GLU A 138 -13.54 3.90 5.28
CA GLU A 138 -14.47 3.48 6.32
C GLU A 138 -13.73 2.92 7.52
N GLY A 139 -14.03 3.48 8.69
CA GLY A 139 -13.36 3.08 9.93
C GLY A 139 -11.91 3.53 10.02
N GLY A 140 -11.45 4.38 9.08
CA GLY A 140 -10.08 4.81 9.01
C GLY A 140 -9.18 3.77 8.34
N ILE A 141 -7.87 3.97 8.45
CA ILE A 141 -6.89 3.03 7.91
C ILE A 141 -6.38 2.14 9.03
N ARG A 142 -6.55 0.84 8.85
CA ARG A 142 -6.04 -0.15 9.79
C ARG A 142 -4.54 -0.36 9.52
N VAL A 143 -3.74 -0.41 10.57
CA VAL A 143 -2.31 -0.69 10.43
C VAL A 143 -1.99 -1.92 11.26
N VAL A 144 -1.37 -2.92 10.65
CA VAL A 144 -1.02 -4.15 11.31
C VAL A 144 0.48 -4.42 11.19
N SER A 145 1.01 -5.14 12.15
CA SER A 145 2.43 -5.46 12.20
C SER A 145 2.78 -6.62 11.28
N ALA A 146 3.92 -6.52 10.62
CA ALA A 146 4.47 -7.62 9.84
C ALA A 146 5.17 -8.66 10.70
N GLY A 147 5.28 -8.42 11.99
CA GLY A 147 5.89 -9.38 12.91
C GLY A 147 6.91 -8.78 13.84
#